data_c60ada9fde8d80d3f18a1835fdfacb21
#
_entry.id   c60ada9fde8d80d3f18a1835fdfacb21
#
_cell.length_a   1.000
_cell.length_b   1.000
_cell.length_c   1.000
_cell.angle_alpha   90.00
_cell.angle_beta   90.00
_cell.angle_gamma   90.00
#
_symmetry.space_group_name_H-M   'P 1'
#
loop_
_entity.id
_entity.type
_entity.pdbx_description
1 polymer ?
#
loop_
_entity_poly.entity_id
_entity_poly.type
_entity_poly.pdbx_seq_one_letter_code
_entity_poly.pdbx_strand_id
1 'polypeptide(L)'
;IGLDVLVHGEYERNDMVEYFGENLDGYIFTEKAWVQSYGTRCVKPPIVWGDISRNKSMTVDWSVYAQSLTNKPMKGMLTGPVTILNWSFPREDISLKECAYQIALAIRDEVLDLEKNGIKIIQIDEAALREKLPLRKADWYSEYLDWAIKTFRLTHSGTKAETQIHTHMCY
;
A
#
# COMPACT_ATOMS: atom_id res chain seq x y z
N ILE A 1 17.88 -13.52 -17.21
CA ILE A 1 17.95 -14.16 -15.88
C ILE A 1 16.94 -15.32 -15.77
N GLY A 2 15.94 -15.41 -16.66
CA GLY A 2 14.98 -16.53 -16.67
C GLY A 2 13.82 -16.38 -15.67
N LEU A 3 13.53 -15.17 -15.17
CA LEU A 3 12.35 -14.92 -14.33
C LEU A 3 11.06 -15.05 -15.15
N ASP A 4 10.03 -15.61 -14.55
CA ASP A 4 8.71 -15.80 -15.18
C ASP A 4 7.76 -14.62 -14.94
N VAL A 5 7.90 -13.93 -13.81
CA VAL A 5 7.15 -12.72 -13.44
C VAL A 5 8.15 -11.59 -13.19
N LEU A 6 7.88 -10.43 -13.77
CA LEU A 6 8.76 -9.27 -13.70
C LEU A 6 8.14 -8.13 -12.88
N VAL A 7 8.98 -7.24 -12.39
CA VAL A 7 8.60 -5.97 -11.75
C VAL A 7 9.35 -4.83 -12.42
N HIS A 8 8.78 -3.61 -12.40
CA HIS A 8 9.39 -2.45 -13.09
C HIS A 8 10.53 -1.78 -12.28
N GLY A 9 10.72 -2.15 -11.00
CA GLY A 9 11.81 -1.65 -10.16
C GLY A 9 11.52 -0.41 -9.33
N GLU A 10 10.33 0.19 -9.47
CA GLU A 10 9.82 1.28 -8.61
C GLU A 10 10.71 2.53 -8.55
N TYR A 11 11.34 2.89 -9.67
CA TYR A 11 12.25 4.04 -9.76
C TYR A 11 11.56 5.39 -9.49
N GLU A 12 10.25 5.47 -9.64
CA GLU A 12 9.43 6.64 -9.38
C GLU A 12 9.18 6.89 -7.89
N ARG A 13 9.56 5.94 -7.01
CA ARG A 13 9.24 5.98 -5.57
C ARG A 13 10.47 6.24 -4.74
N ASN A 14 10.45 7.30 -3.93
CA ASN A 14 11.45 7.51 -2.89
C ASN A 14 11.25 6.53 -1.72
N ASP A 15 10.00 6.36 -1.32
CA ASP A 15 9.59 5.46 -0.24
C ASP A 15 8.21 4.88 -0.53
N MET A 16 7.97 3.63 -0.06
CA MET A 16 6.74 2.91 -0.32
C MET A 16 5.49 3.51 0.36
N VAL A 17 5.65 4.35 1.39
CA VAL A 17 4.53 5.03 2.06
C VAL A 17 4.43 6.48 1.61
N GLU A 18 5.55 7.20 1.51
CA GLU A 18 5.60 8.57 1.00
C GLU A 18 4.93 8.66 -0.38
N TYR A 19 5.29 7.75 -1.30
CA TYR A 19 4.73 7.73 -2.66
C TYR A 19 3.19 7.62 -2.68
N PHE A 20 2.62 6.70 -1.91
CA PHE A 20 1.16 6.53 -1.87
C PHE A 20 0.47 7.70 -1.18
N GLY A 21 1.04 8.23 -0.10
CA GLY A 21 0.53 9.44 0.53
C GLY A 21 0.52 10.67 -0.40
N GLU A 22 1.55 10.83 -1.25
CA GLU A 22 1.61 11.92 -2.24
C GLU A 22 0.57 11.78 -3.37
N ASN A 23 0.05 10.58 -3.59
CA ASN A 23 -0.91 10.27 -4.66
C ASN A 23 -2.35 10.06 -4.16
N LEU A 24 -2.58 10.16 -2.86
CA LEU A 24 -3.90 10.06 -2.23
C LEU A 24 -4.34 11.41 -1.69
N ASP A 25 -5.63 11.72 -1.79
CA ASP A 25 -6.22 12.85 -1.08
C ASP A 25 -6.26 12.58 0.42
N GLY A 26 -6.34 13.62 1.23
CA GLY A 26 -6.37 13.53 2.69
C GLY A 26 -5.02 13.50 3.37
N TYR A 27 -3.93 13.52 2.61
CA TYR A 27 -2.56 13.60 3.13
C TYR A 27 -1.92 14.96 2.89
N ILE A 28 -1.08 15.38 3.83
CA ILE A 28 -0.16 16.51 3.67
C ILE A 28 1.26 16.10 4.04
N PHE A 29 2.22 16.87 3.55
CA PHE A 29 3.65 16.67 3.80
C PHE A 29 4.30 17.96 4.27
N THR A 30 5.33 17.84 5.10
CA THR A 30 6.17 18.94 5.47
C THR A 30 7.35 19.06 4.50
N GLU A 31 7.88 20.27 4.31
CA GLU A 31 9.03 20.47 3.42
C GLU A 31 10.33 19.87 3.95
N LYS A 32 10.53 19.89 5.27
CA LYS A 32 11.84 19.63 5.90
C LYS A 32 11.84 18.58 6.99
N ALA A 33 10.72 17.93 7.28
CA ALA A 33 10.64 16.91 8.32
C ALA A 33 11.10 15.54 7.81
N TRP A 34 12.37 15.43 7.46
CA TRP A 34 13.00 14.18 7.08
C TRP A 34 13.23 13.29 8.29
N VAL A 35 12.86 12.04 8.17
CA VAL A 35 13.07 10.98 9.18
C VAL A 35 13.96 9.91 8.57
N GLN A 36 14.94 9.46 9.32
CA GLN A 36 15.78 8.34 8.90
C GLN A 36 14.93 7.06 8.84
N SER A 37 15.00 6.37 7.72
CA SER A 37 14.37 5.08 7.50
C SER A 37 15.39 3.95 7.69
N TYR A 38 16.02 3.49 6.63
CA TYR A 38 17.01 2.42 6.69
C TYR A 38 18.37 2.90 6.16
N GLY A 39 19.44 2.62 6.90
CA GLY A 39 20.78 3.08 6.54
C GLY A 39 20.85 4.60 6.49
N THR A 40 21.24 5.15 5.35
CA THR A 40 21.33 6.61 5.11
C THR A 40 20.09 7.18 4.41
N ARG A 41 19.09 6.36 4.11
CA ARG A 41 17.86 6.81 3.45
C ARG A 41 16.97 7.58 4.42
N CYS A 42 16.51 8.74 3.99
CA CYS A 42 15.52 9.53 4.72
C CYS A 42 14.21 9.60 3.92
N VAL A 43 13.10 9.68 4.64
CA VAL A 43 11.74 9.76 4.10
C VAL A 43 10.99 10.90 4.79
N LYS A 44 9.94 11.39 4.17
CA LYS A 44 8.96 12.30 4.78
C LYS A 44 7.70 11.51 5.11
N PRO A 45 7.45 11.18 6.39
CA PRO A 45 6.22 10.49 6.76
C PRO A 45 5.00 11.31 6.38
N PRO A 46 3.98 10.70 5.76
CA PRO A 46 2.72 11.38 5.46
C PRO A 46 1.98 11.76 6.74
N ILE A 47 1.23 12.86 6.69
CA ILE A 47 0.35 13.30 7.76
C ILE A 47 -1.08 13.19 7.26
N VAL A 48 -1.91 12.42 7.94
CA VAL A 48 -3.33 12.32 7.62
C VAL A 48 -4.05 13.56 8.12
N TRP A 49 -4.52 14.39 7.20
CA TRP A 49 -5.18 15.66 7.47
C TRP A 49 -6.70 15.59 7.31
N GLY A 50 -7.17 14.78 6.37
CA GLY A 50 -8.59 14.68 6.02
C GLY A 50 -9.01 13.25 5.69
N ASP A 51 -10.20 13.10 5.14
CA ASP A 51 -10.67 11.80 4.65
C ASP A 51 -9.83 11.36 3.45
N ILE A 52 -9.45 10.10 3.46
CA ILE A 52 -8.54 9.55 2.46
C ILE A 52 -9.34 9.00 1.28
N SER A 53 -8.99 9.44 0.08
CA SER A 53 -9.59 8.94 -1.15
C SER A 53 -8.58 8.92 -2.30
N ARG A 54 -8.90 8.15 -3.34
CA ARG A 54 -8.13 8.07 -4.58
C ARG A 54 -8.87 8.83 -5.68
N ASN A 55 -8.27 9.87 -6.21
CA ASN A 55 -8.84 10.68 -7.29
C ASN A 55 -8.25 10.37 -8.68
N LYS A 56 -7.10 9.69 -8.74
CA LYS A 56 -6.39 9.32 -9.98
C LYS A 56 -5.65 8.00 -9.80
N SER A 57 -5.26 7.37 -10.90
CA SER A 57 -4.37 6.21 -10.87
C SER A 57 -2.99 6.59 -10.31
N MET A 58 -2.39 5.69 -9.57
CA MET A 58 -1.10 5.91 -8.93
C MET A 58 0.03 5.13 -9.62
N THR A 59 -0.24 3.87 -9.99
CA THR A 59 0.78 2.92 -10.47
C THR A 59 0.42 2.30 -11.82
N VAL A 60 -0.81 2.51 -12.29
CA VAL A 60 -1.34 1.85 -13.51
C VAL A 60 -0.49 2.17 -14.72
N ASP A 61 -0.19 3.46 -14.96
CA ASP A 61 0.55 3.88 -16.14
C ASP A 61 1.96 3.27 -16.19
N TRP A 62 2.65 3.24 -15.04
CA TRP A 62 3.96 2.60 -14.91
C TRP A 62 3.91 1.10 -15.16
N SER A 63 2.91 0.43 -14.61
CA SER A 63 2.72 -1.02 -14.76
C SER A 63 2.37 -1.39 -16.21
N VAL A 64 1.48 -0.64 -16.84
CA VAL A 64 1.08 -0.84 -18.23
C VAL A 64 2.24 -0.55 -19.20
N TYR A 65 2.98 0.53 -18.98
CA TYR A 65 4.19 0.82 -19.77
C TYR A 65 5.21 -0.31 -19.65
N ALA A 66 5.51 -0.75 -18.43
CA ALA A 66 6.43 -1.87 -18.22
C ALA A 66 5.94 -3.16 -18.87
N GLN A 67 4.64 -3.47 -18.81
CA GLN A 67 4.05 -4.62 -19.47
C GLN A 67 4.18 -4.53 -21.00
N SER A 68 4.15 -3.34 -21.58
CA SER A 68 4.32 -3.16 -23.04
C SER A 68 5.72 -3.54 -23.55
N LEU A 69 6.70 -3.60 -22.67
CA LEU A 69 8.09 -3.92 -23.01
C LEU A 69 8.41 -5.42 -22.97
N THR A 70 7.46 -6.28 -22.56
CA THR A 70 7.69 -7.71 -22.38
C THR A 70 6.42 -8.53 -22.63
N ASN A 71 6.62 -9.78 -23.08
CA ASN A 71 5.55 -10.78 -23.16
C ASN A 71 5.35 -11.57 -21.86
N LYS A 72 6.24 -11.39 -20.88
CA LYS A 72 6.10 -12.02 -19.56
C LYS A 72 5.16 -11.20 -18.67
N PRO A 73 4.44 -11.83 -17.73
CA PRO A 73 3.60 -11.09 -16.81
C PRO A 73 4.39 -10.05 -16.00
N MET A 74 3.87 -8.82 -15.97
CA MET A 74 4.35 -7.75 -15.11
C MET A 74 3.50 -7.73 -13.83
N LYS A 75 4.17 -7.67 -12.68
CA LYS A 75 3.51 -7.59 -11.38
C LYS A 75 3.30 -6.12 -10.99
N GLY A 76 2.06 -5.76 -10.68
CA GLY A 76 1.74 -4.49 -10.02
C GLY A 76 2.18 -4.54 -8.56
N MET A 77 2.81 -3.46 -8.07
CA MET A 77 3.37 -3.37 -6.73
C MET A 77 2.70 -2.24 -5.95
N LEU A 78 2.04 -2.57 -4.87
CA LEU A 78 1.32 -1.64 -4.01
C LEU A 78 1.75 -1.78 -2.56
N THR A 79 1.59 -0.72 -1.78
CA THR A 79 1.70 -0.78 -0.32
C THR A 79 0.32 -0.97 0.29
N GLY A 80 0.24 -1.84 1.27
CA GLY A 80 -1.00 -2.16 1.97
C GLY A 80 -1.43 -1.08 2.97
N PRO A 81 -2.73 -1.06 3.31
CA PRO A 81 -3.33 0.01 4.11
C PRO A 81 -2.77 0.08 5.53
N VAL A 82 -2.43 -1.05 6.13
CA VAL A 82 -1.90 -1.08 7.49
C VAL A 82 -0.49 -0.49 7.52
N THR A 83 0.33 -0.79 6.53
CA THR A 83 1.68 -0.23 6.39
C THR A 83 1.62 1.28 6.13
N ILE A 84 0.77 1.73 5.21
CA ILE A 84 0.59 3.17 4.95
C ILE A 84 0.18 3.89 6.23
N LEU A 85 -0.80 3.36 6.98
CA LEU A 85 -1.23 3.95 8.24
C LEU A 85 -0.13 3.96 9.30
N ASN A 86 0.56 2.84 9.50
CA ASN A 86 1.54 2.67 10.59
C ASN A 86 2.78 3.57 10.41
N TRP A 87 3.13 3.89 9.16
CA TRP A 87 4.25 4.79 8.84
C TRP A 87 3.80 6.21 8.48
N SER A 88 2.54 6.54 8.78
CA SER A 88 1.99 7.90 8.70
C SER A 88 1.74 8.46 10.10
N PHE A 89 1.58 9.77 10.20
CA PHE A 89 1.01 10.42 11.38
C PHE A 89 -0.52 10.44 11.22
N PRO A 90 -1.26 9.61 11.98
CA PRO A 90 -2.71 9.53 11.84
C PRO A 90 -3.40 10.76 12.45
N ARG A 91 -4.57 11.10 11.93
CA ARG A 91 -5.49 12.06 12.56
C ARG A 91 -6.10 11.45 13.83
N GLU A 92 -6.50 12.30 14.78
CA GLU A 92 -6.98 11.84 16.10
C GLU A 92 -8.52 11.87 16.25
N ASP A 93 -9.25 12.44 15.28
CA ASP A 93 -10.71 12.60 15.33
C ASP A 93 -11.49 11.38 14.84
N ILE A 94 -10.81 10.41 14.20
CA ILE A 94 -11.37 9.10 13.84
C ILE A 94 -10.46 7.99 14.38
N SER A 95 -11.00 6.78 14.46
CA SER A 95 -10.21 5.62 14.91
C SER A 95 -9.17 5.20 13.85
N LEU A 96 -8.06 4.58 14.29
CA LEU A 96 -7.09 3.96 13.38
C LEU A 96 -7.73 2.95 12.42
N LYS A 97 -8.74 2.24 12.90
CA LYS A 97 -9.50 1.29 12.11
C LYS A 97 -10.25 2.00 10.97
N GLU A 98 -10.94 3.09 11.24
CA GLU A 98 -11.66 3.87 10.21
C GLU A 98 -10.69 4.46 9.20
N CYS A 99 -9.58 5.02 9.65
CA CYS A 99 -8.52 5.53 8.79
C CYS A 99 -7.97 4.41 7.87
N ALA A 100 -7.68 3.23 8.42
CA ALA A 100 -7.22 2.07 7.65
C ALA A 100 -8.24 1.60 6.60
N TYR A 101 -9.53 1.67 6.90
CA TYR A 101 -10.57 1.33 5.91
C TYR A 101 -10.65 2.33 4.77
N GLN A 102 -10.49 3.63 5.03
CA GLN A 102 -10.41 4.64 3.96
C GLN A 102 -9.22 4.36 3.03
N ILE A 103 -8.05 4.10 3.59
CA ILE A 103 -6.86 3.73 2.80
C ILE A 103 -7.13 2.45 2.00
N ALA A 104 -7.73 1.43 2.63
CA ALA A 104 -8.01 0.16 1.97
C ALA A 104 -8.95 0.31 0.77
N LEU A 105 -9.96 1.16 0.85
CA LEU A 105 -10.85 1.47 -0.27
C LEU A 105 -10.09 2.17 -1.40
N ALA A 106 -9.25 3.14 -1.09
CA ALA A 106 -8.43 3.83 -2.07
C ALA A 106 -7.44 2.87 -2.79
N ILE A 107 -6.78 1.98 -2.04
CA ILE A 107 -5.90 0.95 -2.63
C ILE A 107 -6.70 -0.08 -3.44
N ARG A 108 -7.91 -0.44 -3.00
CA ARG A 108 -8.80 -1.32 -3.76
C ARG A 108 -9.13 -0.77 -5.15
N ASP A 109 -9.40 0.52 -5.23
CA ASP A 109 -9.68 1.16 -6.53
C ASP A 109 -8.47 1.09 -7.46
N GLU A 110 -7.24 1.21 -6.93
CA GLU A 110 -6.01 0.99 -7.70
C GLU A 110 -5.84 -0.46 -8.14
N VAL A 111 -6.13 -1.43 -7.27
CA VAL A 111 -6.08 -2.86 -7.60
C VAL A 111 -7.04 -3.19 -8.75
N LEU A 112 -8.28 -2.70 -8.69
CA LEU A 112 -9.27 -2.93 -9.72
C LEU A 112 -8.90 -2.26 -11.05
N ASP A 113 -8.28 -1.07 -11.00
CA ASP A 113 -7.77 -0.41 -12.21
C ASP A 113 -6.58 -1.15 -12.83
N LEU A 114 -5.65 -1.65 -12.03
CA LEU A 114 -4.56 -2.51 -12.51
C LEU A 114 -5.10 -3.75 -13.22
N GLU A 115 -6.06 -4.45 -12.59
CA GLU A 115 -6.72 -5.62 -13.19
C GLU A 115 -7.41 -5.27 -14.51
N LYS A 116 -8.19 -4.18 -14.52
CA LYS A 116 -8.88 -3.68 -15.72
C LYS A 116 -7.93 -3.37 -16.87
N ASN A 117 -6.71 -2.92 -16.56
CA ASN A 117 -5.65 -2.64 -17.54
C ASN A 117 -4.76 -3.86 -17.85
N GLY A 118 -5.18 -5.06 -17.45
CA GLY A 118 -4.55 -6.32 -17.84
C GLY A 118 -3.41 -6.80 -16.93
N ILE A 119 -3.14 -6.14 -15.84
CA ILE A 119 -2.18 -6.60 -14.83
C ILE A 119 -2.84 -7.71 -13.99
N LYS A 120 -2.36 -8.93 -14.16
CA LYS A 120 -2.98 -10.14 -13.57
C LYS A 120 -2.29 -10.64 -12.30
N ILE A 121 -1.17 -10.05 -11.93
CA ILE A 121 -0.44 -10.38 -10.71
C ILE A 121 -0.23 -9.07 -9.97
N ILE A 122 -0.77 -8.95 -8.77
CA ILE A 122 -0.71 -7.73 -7.97
C ILE A 122 -0.20 -8.09 -6.58
N GLN A 123 0.84 -7.41 -6.13
CA GLN A 123 1.39 -7.57 -4.79
C GLN A 123 1.04 -6.37 -3.94
N ILE A 124 0.52 -6.62 -2.74
CA ILE A 124 0.12 -5.61 -1.76
C ILE A 124 0.96 -5.87 -0.51
N ASP A 125 1.93 -5.01 -0.24
CA ASP A 125 2.94 -5.22 0.80
C ASP A 125 2.49 -4.67 2.15
N GLU A 126 2.42 -5.55 3.15
CA GLU A 126 2.12 -5.22 4.54
C GLU A 126 3.37 -5.34 5.42
N ALA A 127 4.41 -4.60 5.04
CA ALA A 127 5.71 -4.62 5.70
C ALA A 127 5.63 -4.29 7.20
N ALA A 128 4.76 -3.35 7.60
CA ALA A 128 4.62 -2.88 8.98
C ALA A 128 3.51 -3.56 9.78
N LEU A 129 2.92 -4.65 9.26
CA LEU A 129 1.79 -5.32 9.93
C LEU A 129 2.12 -5.72 11.37
N ARG A 130 3.34 -6.19 11.62
CA ARG A 130 3.75 -6.69 12.95
C ARG A 130 4.17 -5.59 13.92
N GLU A 131 4.49 -4.40 13.45
CA GLU A 131 5.08 -3.34 14.28
C GLU A 131 4.14 -2.80 15.35
N LYS A 132 2.83 -2.85 15.12
CA LYS A 132 1.81 -2.35 16.05
C LYS A 132 1.05 -3.44 16.79
N LEU A 133 1.56 -4.67 16.77
CA LEU A 133 0.97 -5.74 17.58
C LEU A 133 1.01 -5.36 19.07
N PRO A 134 -0.08 -5.58 19.82
CA PRO A 134 -0.07 -5.42 21.27
C PRO A 134 1.03 -6.25 21.93
N LEU A 135 1.55 -5.78 23.06
CA LEU A 135 2.61 -6.48 23.80
C LEU A 135 2.18 -7.88 24.25
N ARG A 136 0.92 -8.03 24.68
CA ARG A 136 0.38 -9.34 25.08
C ARG A 136 -0.19 -10.07 23.85
N LYS A 137 0.30 -11.27 23.61
CA LYS A 137 -0.14 -12.10 22.47
C LYS A 137 -1.64 -12.39 22.51
N ALA A 138 -2.24 -12.50 23.69
CA ALA A 138 -3.69 -12.73 23.83
C ALA A 138 -4.54 -11.59 23.22
N ASP A 139 -3.99 -10.37 23.17
CA ASP A 139 -4.71 -9.18 22.70
C ASP A 139 -4.52 -8.93 21.18
N TRP A 140 -3.63 -9.67 20.52
CA TRP A 140 -3.29 -9.44 19.12
C TRP A 140 -4.49 -9.42 18.19
N TYR A 141 -5.39 -10.38 18.35
CA TYR A 141 -6.55 -10.49 17.48
C TYR A 141 -7.63 -9.47 17.85
N SER A 142 -8.00 -9.37 19.11
CA SER A 142 -9.10 -8.52 19.56
C SER A 142 -8.82 -7.01 19.38
N GLU A 143 -7.57 -6.59 19.60
CA GLU A 143 -7.23 -5.18 19.58
C GLU A 143 -6.68 -4.70 18.22
N TYR A 144 -6.12 -5.60 17.41
CA TYR A 144 -5.39 -5.20 16.20
C TYR A 144 -5.68 -6.07 14.98
N LEU A 145 -5.38 -7.37 15.01
CA LEU A 145 -5.41 -8.22 13.82
C LEU A 145 -6.81 -8.36 13.22
N ASP A 146 -7.87 -8.29 14.02
CA ASP A 146 -9.24 -8.38 13.50
C ASP A 146 -9.51 -7.32 12.43
N TRP A 147 -9.17 -6.06 12.69
CA TRP A 147 -9.38 -5.01 11.70
C TRP A 147 -8.27 -4.95 10.66
N ALA A 148 -7.00 -5.20 11.03
CA ALA A 148 -5.86 -5.16 10.10
C ALA A 148 -5.99 -6.20 8.98
N ILE A 149 -6.39 -7.42 9.32
CA ILE A 149 -6.64 -8.48 8.31
C ILE A 149 -7.85 -8.12 7.43
N LYS A 150 -8.91 -7.56 8.01
CA LYS A 150 -10.09 -7.14 7.24
C LYS A 150 -9.78 -6.02 6.25
N THR A 151 -8.96 -5.04 6.65
CA THR A 151 -8.54 -3.96 5.74
C THR A 151 -7.66 -4.48 4.61
N PHE A 152 -6.70 -5.38 4.88
CA PHE A 152 -5.94 -6.05 3.82
C PHE A 152 -6.86 -6.80 2.84
N ARG A 153 -7.80 -7.59 3.36
CA ARG A 153 -8.76 -8.33 2.50
C ARG A 153 -9.66 -7.42 1.69
N LEU A 154 -9.96 -6.23 2.19
CA LEU A 154 -10.76 -5.24 1.47
C LEU A 154 -10.03 -4.71 0.23
N THR A 155 -8.70 -4.56 0.27
CA THR A 155 -7.91 -3.99 -0.85
C THR A 155 -8.01 -4.80 -2.15
N HIS A 156 -8.32 -6.07 -2.08
CA HIS A 156 -8.47 -6.92 -3.27
C HIS A 156 -9.88 -7.50 -3.42
N SER A 157 -10.85 -7.01 -2.65
CA SER A 157 -12.24 -7.43 -2.79
C SER A 157 -12.81 -6.97 -4.13
N GLY A 158 -13.40 -7.90 -4.88
CA GLY A 158 -13.96 -7.65 -6.20
C GLY A 158 -13.02 -7.97 -7.36
N THR A 159 -11.78 -8.39 -7.12
CA THR A 159 -10.92 -8.92 -8.16
C THR A 159 -11.44 -10.26 -8.69
N LYS A 160 -11.14 -10.56 -9.95
CA LYS A 160 -11.51 -11.82 -10.60
C LYS A 160 -10.67 -12.97 -10.05
N ALA A 161 -11.18 -14.20 -10.20
CA ALA A 161 -10.50 -15.42 -9.75
C ALA A 161 -9.14 -15.66 -10.44
N GLU A 162 -8.96 -15.13 -11.65
CA GLU A 162 -7.74 -15.26 -12.44
C GLU A 162 -6.64 -14.27 -12.00
N THR A 163 -6.98 -13.24 -11.23
CA THR A 163 -6.01 -12.27 -10.71
C THR A 163 -5.33 -12.83 -9.48
N GLN A 164 -4.01 -12.96 -9.54
CA GLN A 164 -3.22 -13.43 -8.42
C GLN A 164 -2.89 -12.27 -7.48
N ILE A 165 -3.22 -12.43 -6.20
CA ILE A 165 -2.87 -11.47 -5.16
C ILE A 165 -1.71 -12.04 -4.33
N HIS A 166 -0.62 -11.31 -4.33
CA HIS A 166 0.56 -11.60 -3.52
C HIS A 166 0.67 -10.59 -2.37
N THR A 167 1.42 -10.93 -1.36
CA THR A 167 1.77 -10.01 -0.27
C THR A 167 3.21 -10.24 0.17
N HIS A 168 3.81 -9.20 0.74
CA HIS A 168 5.06 -9.29 1.48
C HIS A 168 4.81 -8.85 2.92
N MET A 169 5.34 -9.60 3.86
CA MET A 169 5.34 -9.25 5.29
C MET A 169 6.76 -9.34 5.80
N CYS A 170 7.24 -8.25 6.41
CA CYS A 170 8.49 -8.28 7.14
C CYS A 170 8.32 -9.04 8.48
N TYR A 171 9.42 -9.51 9.03
CA TYR A 171 9.45 -10.28 10.30
C TYR A 171 9.19 -9.44 11.55
#